data_3464c877ca0cd9ccf5bf2f0630a0e00b
#
_entry.id   3464c877ca0cd9ccf5bf2f0630a0e00b
#
_cell.length_a   1.000
_cell.length_b   1.000
_cell.length_c   1.000
_cell.angle_alpha   90.00
_cell.angle_beta   90.00
_cell.angle_gamma   90.00
#
_symmetry.space_group_name_H-M   'P 1'
#
loop_
_entity.id
_entity.type
_entity.pdbx_description
1 polymer ?
#
loop_
_entity_poly.entity_id
_entity_poly.type
_entity_poly.pdbx_seq_one_letter_code
_entity_poly.pdbx_strand_id
1 'polypeptide(L)'
;MLAATAVDYAAGLLIEKFRGNWKAKLFLILAVVLTVSVLGVFKYADFFANSVGSIFHLQIPLLGLSLPIGISFFTFQALTYVVDVYRDRVPVQPYYYKLLLYVSMFPQLIAGPIVRYSDVCVQIDDRVCTWQKASKGILRFCVGLLKKAIVANFAGELTEKLLGGDLSELSALGAWVGIFAYAIQIYFDFSGYSDMAIGLGHIFGFDFPENFRYPYAARSINDFWRRWHITLSSFFRDYVYIPLGGNRKRWALNMLVVWLLTGLWHGASWNFVLWGLYYFFFLMLEKLYLGKLLKKLPRAVQHIYTGAVILVGWVFFYFEDLSAVKAFFTAAFGGNGFSDMTQNALITNYIVVLLVGAVFSMPVLSKLLSFSGWLCERRSGKLLVNISCVAFVFAALWISTAVLVGSSYNPFLYFRF
;
A
#
# COMPACT_ATOMS: atom_id res chain seq x y z
N MET A 1 16.58 -11.57 6.76
CA MET A 1 15.36 -12.18 7.28
C MET A 1 15.64 -13.23 8.36
N LEU A 2 16.34 -14.37 8.12
CA LEU A 2 16.56 -15.44 9.10
C LEU A 2 17.12 -14.93 10.44
N ALA A 3 18.20 -14.15 10.41
CA ALA A 3 18.81 -13.60 11.64
C ALA A 3 17.88 -12.65 12.40
N ALA A 4 17.16 -11.76 11.70
CA ALA A 4 16.19 -10.86 12.33
C ALA A 4 15.05 -11.65 13.00
N THR A 5 14.47 -12.64 12.30
CA THR A 5 13.42 -13.50 12.88
C THR A 5 13.95 -14.29 14.10
N ALA A 6 15.21 -14.73 14.08
CA ALA A 6 15.82 -15.43 15.24
C ALA A 6 15.96 -14.51 16.47
N VAL A 7 16.34 -13.24 16.27
CA VAL A 7 16.39 -12.23 17.33
C VAL A 7 15.00 -12.02 17.93
N ASP A 8 13.98 -11.82 17.10
CA ASP A 8 12.62 -11.57 17.57
C ASP A 8 12.00 -12.82 18.24
N TYR A 9 12.33 -14.02 17.75
CA TYR A 9 11.95 -15.27 18.40
C TYR A 9 12.55 -15.39 19.79
N ALA A 10 13.88 -15.20 19.92
CA ALA A 10 14.56 -15.25 21.22
C ALA A 10 14.02 -14.19 22.18
N ALA A 11 13.78 -12.97 21.67
CA ALA A 11 13.18 -11.90 22.45
C ALA A 11 11.77 -12.27 22.95
N GLY A 12 10.94 -12.89 22.12
CA GLY A 12 9.61 -13.37 22.51
C GLY A 12 9.67 -14.36 23.68
N LEU A 13 10.56 -15.34 23.61
CA LEU A 13 10.79 -16.31 24.70
C LEU A 13 11.28 -15.65 26.00
N LEU A 14 12.20 -14.67 25.88
CA LEU A 14 12.72 -13.95 27.04
C LEU A 14 11.66 -13.01 27.65
N ILE A 15 10.84 -12.35 26.84
CA ILE A 15 9.71 -11.53 27.29
C ILE A 15 8.74 -12.39 28.10
N GLU A 16 8.38 -13.56 27.59
CA GLU A 16 7.48 -14.50 28.28
C GLU A 16 8.08 -14.97 29.60
N LYS A 17 9.35 -15.42 29.59
CA LYS A 17 10.06 -15.90 30.78
C LYS A 17 10.15 -14.83 31.89
N PHE A 18 10.31 -13.56 31.52
CA PHE A 18 10.43 -12.45 32.47
C PHE A 18 9.17 -11.58 32.57
N ARG A 19 8.01 -12.11 32.17
CA ARG A 19 6.72 -11.42 32.22
C ARG A 19 6.47 -10.83 33.62
N GLY A 20 6.03 -9.59 33.67
CA GLY A 20 5.85 -8.85 34.93
C GLY A 20 7.13 -8.22 35.52
N ASN A 21 8.30 -8.50 34.97
CA ASN A 21 9.57 -7.94 35.42
C ASN A 21 10.05 -6.85 34.41
N TRP A 22 10.83 -5.86 34.90
CA TRP A 22 11.45 -4.83 34.06
C TRP A 22 12.31 -5.41 32.92
N LYS A 23 12.86 -6.62 33.09
CA LYS A 23 13.63 -7.35 32.08
C LYS A 23 12.83 -7.62 30.82
N ALA A 24 11.52 -7.91 30.94
CA ALA A 24 10.66 -8.09 29.76
C ALA A 24 10.61 -6.83 28.88
N LYS A 25 10.53 -5.65 29.50
CA LYS A 25 10.61 -4.37 28.79
C LYS A 25 11.96 -4.14 28.15
N LEU A 26 13.05 -4.53 28.82
CA LEU A 26 14.40 -4.42 28.27
C LEU A 26 14.54 -5.29 27.00
N PHE A 27 14.11 -6.56 27.03
CA PHE A 27 14.17 -7.45 25.87
C PHE A 27 13.29 -6.94 24.71
N LEU A 28 12.12 -6.36 25.00
CA LEU A 28 11.31 -5.68 23.98
C LEU A 28 12.10 -4.54 23.32
N ILE A 29 12.69 -3.64 24.12
CA ILE A 29 13.44 -2.49 23.59
C ILE A 29 14.62 -2.97 22.74
N LEU A 30 15.38 -3.94 23.21
CA LEU A 30 16.51 -4.51 22.48
C LEU A 30 16.07 -5.11 21.14
N ALA A 31 15.00 -5.90 21.12
CA ALA A 31 14.47 -6.46 19.88
C ALA A 31 14.03 -5.36 18.91
N VAL A 32 13.25 -4.39 19.37
CA VAL A 32 12.80 -3.27 18.53
C VAL A 32 13.98 -2.48 17.97
N VAL A 33 14.99 -2.15 18.81
CA VAL A 33 16.16 -1.40 18.37
C VAL A 33 16.96 -2.21 17.34
N LEU A 34 17.24 -3.49 17.59
CA LEU A 34 17.98 -4.33 16.65
C LEU A 34 17.26 -4.48 15.31
N THR A 35 15.96 -4.80 15.32
CA THR A 35 15.17 -5.01 14.12
C THR A 35 15.03 -3.72 13.30
N VAL A 36 14.80 -2.57 13.97
CA VAL A 36 14.74 -1.25 13.31
C VAL A 36 16.12 -0.80 12.82
N SER A 37 17.20 -1.12 13.55
CA SER A 37 18.56 -0.77 13.11
C SER A 37 18.97 -1.51 11.84
N VAL A 38 18.57 -2.78 11.69
CA VAL A 38 18.79 -3.51 10.42
C VAL A 38 18.10 -2.81 9.26
N LEU A 39 16.82 -2.45 9.40
CA LEU A 39 16.13 -1.64 8.39
C LEU A 39 16.82 -0.29 8.18
N GLY A 40 17.26 0.35 9.26
CA GLY A 40 17.97 1.63 9.26
C GLY A 40 19.23 1.62 8.42
N VAL A 41 20.07 0.62 8.61
CA VAL A 41 21.33 0.48 7.88
C VAL A 41 21.07 0.19 6.40
N PHE A 42 20.22 -0.78 6.07
CA PHE A 42 20.02 -1.17 4.68
C PHE A 42 19.24 -0.14 3.86
N LYS A 43 18.29 0.59 4.46
CA LYS A 43 17.40 1.50 3.72
C LYS A 43 17.81 2.97 3.83
N TYR A 44 18.37 3.40 4.96
CA TYR A 44 18.51 4.83 5.23
C TYR A 44 19.95 5.31 5.41
N ALA A 45 20.96 4.44 5.55
CA ALA A 45 22.34 4.86 5.80
C ALA A 45 22.85 5.80 4.70
N ASP A 46 22.69 5.42 3.43
CA ASP A 46 23.16 6.22 2.29
C ASP A 46 22.37 7.51 2.12
N PHE A 47 21.07 7.51 2.41
CA PHE A 47 20.25 8.71 2.41
C PHE A 47 20.71 9.74 3.45
N PHE A 48 21.00 9.29 4.68
CA PHE A 48 21.51 10.18 5.71
C PHE A 48 22.93 10.64 5.40
N ALA A 49 23.80 9.76 4.89
CA ALA A 49 25.16 10.13 4.49
C ALA A 49 25.15 11.21 3.40
N ASN A 50 24.34 11.03 2.36
CA ASN A 50 24.17 12.01 1.29
C ASN A 50 23.58 13.33 1.81
N SER A 51 22.56 13.27 2.68
CA SER A 51 21.92 14.48 3.22
C SER A 51 22.90 15.28 4.09
N VAL A 52 23.63 14.62 5.00
CA VAL A 52 24.65 15.26 5.84
C VAL A 52 25.80 15.76 4.98
N GLY A 53 26.28 14.97 4.03
CA GLY A 53 27.32 15.35 3.09
C GLY A 53 26.97 16.64 2.31
N SER A 54 25.74 16.72 1.82
CA SER A 54 25.25 17.89 1.09
C SER A 54 25.16 19.15 1.96
N ILE A 55 24.71 19.01 3.22
CA ILE A 55 24.56 20.15 4.14
C ILE A 55 25.92 20.70 4.58
N PHE A 56 26.86 19.79 4.89
CA PHE A 56 28.17 20.18 5.46
C PHE A 56 29.29 20.16 4.43
N HIS A 57 29.00 19.94 3.15
CA HIS A 57 29.98 19.79 2.06
C HIS A 57 31.05 18.73 2.35
N LEU A 58 30.64 17.62 3.00
CA LEU A 58 31.49 16.48 3.34
C LEU A 58 31.32 15.33 2.36
N GLN A 59 32.42 14.69 2.00
CA GLN A 59 32.37 13.43 1.25
C GLN A 59 32.29 12.27 2.23
N ILE A 60 31.07 11.77 2.50
CA ILE A 60 30.83 10.63 3.36
C ILE A 60 30.76 9.38 2.49
N PRO A 61 31.57 8.34 2.74
CA PRO A 61 31.49 7.09 1.97
C PRO A 61 30.11 6.46 2.08
N LEU A 62 29.54 6.07 0.94
CA LEU A 62 28.27 5.34 0.88
C LEU A 62 28.52 3.85 1.08
N LEU A 63 27.58 3.17 1.74
CA LEU A 63 27.67 1.73 1.96
C LEU A 63 27.32 0.92 0.71
N GLY A 64 26.48 1.46 -0.16
CA GLY A 64 26.05 0.82 -1.42
C GLY A 64 25.35 -0.53 -1.21
N LEU A 65 24.67 -0.73 -0.09
CA LEU A 65 24.03 -2.00 0.27
C LEU A 65 22.76 -2.21 -0.55
N SER A 66 22.68 -3.37 -1.20
CA SER A 66 21.44 -3.78 -1.86
C SER A 66 20.34 -4.02 -0.83
N LEU A 67 19.16 -3.43 -1.06
CA LEU A 67 18.02 -3.57 -0.17
C LEU A 67 17.49 -5.01 -0.23
N PRO A 68 17.47 -5.77 0.87
CA PRO A 68 16.91 -7.12 0.89
C PRO A 68 15.41 -7.08 0.57
N ILE A 69 14.97 -7.96 -0.35
CA ILE A 69 13.57 -8.04 -0.77
C ILE A 69 12.66 -8.22 0.45
N GLY A 70 11.64 -7.37 0.55
CA GLY A 70 10.61 -7.42 1.59
C GLY A 70 11.06 -6.93 2.97
N ILE A 71 12.27 -6.32 3.13
CA ILE A 71 12.78 -5.91 4.44
C ILE A 71 11.81 -5.01 5.20
N SER A 72 11.16 -4.06 4.53
CA SER A 72 10.18 -3.16 5.14
C SER A 72 8.95 -3.90 5.66
N PHE A 73 8.52 -4.99 4.99
CA PHE A 73 7.35 -5.80 5.40
C PHE A 73 7.70 -6.76 6.52
N PHE A 74 8.74 -7.58 6.35
CA PHE A 74 9.09 -8.55 7.38
C PHE A 74 9.56 -7.89 8.69
N THR A 75 10.15 -6.69 8.63
CA THR A 75 10.45 -5.89 9.81
C THR A 75 9.19 -5.56 10.60
N PHE A 76 8.14 -5.07 9.94
CA PHE A 76 6.88 -4.75 10.61
C PHE A 76 6.19 -5.99 11.16
N GLN A 77 6.20 -7.09 10.40
CA GLN A 77 5.65 -8.37 10.86
C GLN A 77 6.34 -8.86 12.13
N ALA A 78 7.65 -8.89 12.13
CA ALA A 78 8.45 -9.31 13.28
C ALA A 78 8.24 -8.39 14.49
N LEU A 79 8.19 -7.08 14.29
CA LEU A 79 7.87 -6.11 15.34
C LEU A 79 6.46 -6.34 15.93
N THR A 80 5.44 -6.66 15.10
CA THR A 80 4.10 -6.94 15.64
C THR A 80 4.11 -8.13 16.57
N TYR A 81 4.85 -9.19 16.24
CA TYR A 81 4.98 -10.36 17.09
C TYR A 81 5.56 -10.02 18.46
N VAL A 82 6.74 -9.40 18.51
CA VAL A 82 7.44 -9.10 19.79
C VAL A 82 6.60 -8.15 20.66
N VAL A 83 6.02 -7.11 20.05
CA VAL A 83 5.18 -6.15 20.79
C VAL A 83 3.90 -6.79 21.29
N ASP A 84 3.24 -7.64 20.51
CA ASP A 84 1.98 -8.27 20.90
C ASP A 84 2.19 -9.38 21.95
N VAL A 85 3.31 -10.11 21.93
CA VAL A 85 3.73 -10.99 23.03
C VAL A 85 3.94 -10.18 24.31
N TYR A 86 4.64 -9.05 24.25
CA TYR A 86 4.85 -8.18 25.41
C TYR A 86 3.54 -7.64 26.00
N ARG A 87 2.58 -7.30 25.11
CA ARG A 87 1.24 -6.79 25.49
C ARG A 87 0.25 -7.87 25.93
N ASP A 88 0.67 -9.11 25.95
CA ASP A 88 -0.17 -10.28 26.27
C ASP A 88 -1.37 -10.44 25.32
N ARG A 89 -1.21 -10.06 24.06
CA ARG A 89 -2.26 -10.17 23.02
C ARG A 89 -2.21 -11.49 22.29
N VAL A 90 -1.02 -12.07 22.21
CA VAL A 90 -0.77 -13.37 21.55
C VAL A 90 0.14 -14.21 22.43
N PRO A 91 -0.01 -15.54 22.42
CA PRO A 91 0.93 -16.43 23.07
C PRO A 91 2.30 -16.38 22.38
N VAL A 92 3.35 -16.61 23.14
CA VAL A 92 4.69 -16.78 22.56
C VAL A 92 4.72 -18.03 21.69
N GLN A 93 5.37 -17.94 20.53
CA GLN A 93 5.54 -19.09 19.64
C GLN A 93 6.71 -19.95 20.13
N PRO A 94 6.47 -21.20 20.57
CA PRO A 94 7.52 -22.05 21.11
C PRO A 94 8.46 -22.65 20.04
N TYR A 95 8.07 -22.58 18.75
CA TYR A 95 8.82 -23.19 17.66
C TYR A 95 9.31 -22.13 16.66
N TYR A 96 10.61 -21.99 16.50
CA TYR A 96 11.23 -21.02 15.59
C TYR A 96 10.73 -21.18 14.15
N TYR A 97 10.61 -22.39 13.64
CA TYR A 97 10.18 -22.63 12.25
C TYR A 97 8.75 -22.14 11.97
N LYS A 98 7.86 -22.09 12.97
CA LYS A 98 6.50 -21.56 12.82
C LYS A 98 6.50 -20.03 12.75
N LEU A 99 7.34 -19.36 13.55
CA LEU A 99 7.53 -17.93 13.44
C LEU A 99 8.19 -17.57 12.11
N LEU A 100 9.18 -18.36 11.68
CA LEU A 100 9.83 -18.19 10.39
C LEU A 100 8.84 -18.38 9.23
N LEU A 101 7.96 -19.40 9.30
CA LEU A 101 6.88 -19.60 8.34
C LEU A 101 6.01 -18.34 8.23
N TYR A 102 5.56 -17.79 9.37
CA TYR A 102 4.76 -16.56 9.39
C TYR A 102 5.45 -15.39 8.68
N VAL A 103 6.71 -15.12 9.02
CA VAL A 103 7.46 -14.00 8.45
C VAL A 103 7.79 -14.21 6.97
N SER A 104 8.00 -15.46 6.54
CA SER A 104 8.44 -15.82 5.18
C SER A 104 7.32 -16.24 4.25
N MET A 105 6.06 -16.17 4.64
CA MET A 105 4.94 -16.54 3.78
C MET A 105 4.94 -15.69 2.49
N PHE A 106 5.19 -16.35 1.35
CA PHE A 106 5.42 -15.70 0.06
C PHE A 106 4.28 -14.78 -0.41
N PRO A 107 2.98 -15.00 -0.10
CA PRO A 107 1.93 -14.10 -0.56
C PRO A 107 2.02 -12.70 0.03
N GLN A 108 2.61 -12.55 1.23
CA GLN A 108 2.67 -11.29 1.96
C GLN A 108 4.10 -10.75 2.14
N LEU A 109 5.14 -11.52 1.74
CA LEU A 109 6.54 -11.20 2.05
C LEU A 109 7.02 -9.91 1.38
N ILE A 110 6.62 -9.69 0.13
CA ILE A 110 7.18 -8.64 -0.73
C ILE A 110 6.32 -7.38 -0.72
N ALA A 111 5.02 -7.55 -0.80
CA ALA A 111 4.00 -6.51 -0.85
C ALA A 111 2.66 -7.05 -0.33
N GLY A 112 1.59 -6.27 -0.43
CA GLY A 112 0.25 -6.69 -0.03
C GLY A 112 -0.13 -6.23 1.37
N PRO A 113 -1.06 -6.93 2.04
CA PRO A 113 -1.44 -6.57 3.40
C PRO A 113 -0.31 -6.86 4.38
N ILE A 114 -0.04 -5.93 5.30
CA ILE A 114 0.83 -6.19 6.46
C ILE A 114 0.03 -7.05 7.44
N VAL A 115 0.21 -8.37 7.34
CA VAL A 115 -0.47 -9.33 8.20
C VAL A 115 0.23 -9.37 9.55
N ARG A 116 -0.50 -9.19 10.65
CA ARG A 116 0.05 -9.28 12.00
C ARG A 116 0.11 -10.73 12.44
N TYR A 117 1.00 -11.01 13.39
CA TYR A 117 1.03 -12.36 13.98
C TYR A 117 -0.31 -12.74 14.63
N SER A 118 -0.98 -11.78 15.28
CA SER A 118 -2.32 -11.95 15.86
C SER A 118 -3.40 -12.33 14.86
N ASP A 119 -3.24 -11.99 13.58
CA ASP A 119 -4.24 -12.30 12.53
C ASP A 119 -4.17 -13.77 12.11
N VAL A 120 -3.02 -14.44 12.28
CA VAL A 120 -2.76 -15.77 11.72
C VAL A 120 -2.25 -16.79 12.74
N CYS A 121 -1.93 -16.41 13.97
CA CYS A 121 -1.29 -17.27 14.96
C CYS A 121 -2.05 -18.59 15.20
N VAL A 122 -3.39 -18.57 15.28
CA VAL A 122 -4.21 -19.77 15.41
C VAL A 122 -4.18 -20.59 14.11
N GLN A 123 -4.21 -19.93 12.95
CA GLN A 123 -4.25 -20.58 11.64
C GLN A 123 -2.91 -21.24 11.25
N ILE A 124 -1.81 -20.89 11.92
CA ILE A 124 -0.52 -21.57 11.69
C ILE A 124 -0.62 -23.05 12.10
N ASP A 125 -1.35 -23.35 13.18
CA ASP A 125 -1.53 -24.70 13.72
C ASP A 125 -2.82 -25.34 13.23
N ASP A 126 -3.95 -24.61 13.30
CA ASP A 126 -5.30 -25.12 13.07
C ASP A 126 -5.98 -24.39 11.90
N ARG A 127 -5.45 -24.57 10.69
CA ARG A 127 -6.09 -23.98 9.49
C ARG A 127 -7.04 -24.96 8.82
N VAL A 128 -8.15 -24.43 8.37
CA VAL A 128 -9.16 -25.19 7.64
C VAL A 128 -9.14 -24.82 6.16
N CYS A 129 -8.78 -25.78 5.32
CA CYS A 129 -8.84 -25.66 3.87
C CYS A 129 -10.13 -26.31 3.37
N THR A 130 -11.07 -25.52 2.84
CA THR A 130 -12.30 -26.02 2.23
C THR A 130 -12.37 -25.64 0.75
N TRP A 131 -13.06 -26.45 -0.05
CA TRP A 131 -13.28 -26.11 -1.46
C TRP A 131 -13.98 -24.78 -1.66
N GLN A 132 -14.88 -24.40 -0.73
CA GLN A 132 -15.56 -23.12 -0.77
C GLN A 132 -14.58 -21.95 -0.53
N LYS A 133 -13.65 -22.09 0.41
CA LYS A 133 -12.62 -21.09 0.69
C LYS A 133 -11.63 -20.98 -0.46
N ALA A 134 -11.19 -22.12 -0.99
CA ALA A 134 -10.28 -22.18 -2.13
C ALA A 134 -10.89 -21.56 -3.40
N SER A 135 -12.15 -21.88 -3.73
CA SER A 135 -12.82 -21.30 -4.90
C SER A 135 -12.99 -19.78 -4.81
N LYS A 136 -13.34 -19.25 -3.63
CA LYS A 136 -13.32 -17.80 -3.37
C LYS A 136 -11.93 -17.20 -3.54
N GLY A 137 -10.90 -17.92 -3.06
CA GLY A 137 -9.51 -17.53 -3.20
C GLY A 137 -9.06 -17.43 -4.65
N ILE A 138 -9.38 -18.44 -5.47
CA ILE A 138 -9.09 -18.46 -6.90
C ILE A 138 -9.76 -17.27 -7.63
N LEU A 139 -11.06 -17.07 -7.36
CA LEU A 139 -11.79 -15.95 -7.97
C LEU A 139 -11.16 -14.60 -7.60
N ARG A 140 -10.80 -14.41 -6.33
CA ARG A 140 -10.16 -13.19 -5.87
C ARG A 140 -8.77 -13.00 -6.46
N PHE A 141 -7.98 -14.06 -6.57
CA PHE A 141 -6.69 -14.04 -7.25
C PHE A 141 -6.83 -13.57 -8.69
N CYS A 142 -7.79 -14.13 -9.45
CA CYS A 142 -8.05 -13.74 -10.83
C CYS A 142 -8.48 -12.28 -10.98
N VAL A 143 -9.30 -11.77 -10.05
CA VAL A 143 -9.65 -10.32 -10.01
C VAL A 143 -8.39 -9.48 -9.79
N GLY A 144 -7.53 -9.86 -8.85
CA GLY A 144 -6.25 -9.19 -8.60
C GLY A 144 -5.33 -9.22 -9.80
N LEU A 145 -5.24 -10.35 -10.48
CA LEU A 145 -4.42 -10.53 -11.67
C LEU A 145 -4.90 -9.64 -12.82
N LEU A 146 -6.20 -9.55 -13.10
CA LEU A 146 -6.78 -8.64 -14.08
C LEU A 146 -6.51 -7.16 -13.74
N LYS A 147 -6.64 -6.80 -12.47
CA LYS A 147 -6.30 -5.45 -11.99
C LYS A 147 -4.86 -5.08 -12.37
N LYS A 148 -3.91 -5.99 -12.14
CA LYS A 148 -2.48 -5.78 -12.45
C LYS A 148 -2.22 -5.82 -13.95
N ALA A 149 -2.60 -6.92 -14.61
CA ALA A 149 -2.20 -7.19 -15.99
C ALA A 149 -2.85 -6.19 -16.99
N ILE A 150 -4.08 -5.77 -16.73
CA ILE A 150 -4.82 -4.91 -17.67
C ILE A 150 -4.83 -3.48 -17.17
N VAL A 151 -5.48 -3.22 -16.02
CA VAL A 151 -5.74 -1.82 -15.65
C VAL A 151 -4.45 -1.10 -15.23
N ALA A 152 -3.66 -1.71 -14.33
CA ALA A 152 -2.46 -1.06 -13.82
C ALA A 152 -1.36 -0.94 -14.88
N ASN A 153 -1.14 -1.99 -15.68
CA ASN A 153 -0.05 -1.98 -16.68
C ASN A 153 -0.34 -0.95 -17.79
N PHE A 154 -1.54 -0.93 -18.36
CA PHE A 154 -1.87 0.05 -19.41
C PHE A 154 -1.96 1.49 -18.88
N ALA A 155 -2.48 1.69 -17.66
CA ALA A 155 -2.43 3.00 -17.02
C ALA A 155 -0.99 3.44 -16.74
N GLY A 156 -0.12 2.51 -16.35
CA GLY A 156 1.32 2.75 -16.14
C GLY A 156 2.05 3.10 -17.43
N GLU A 157 1.72 2.44 -18.52
CA GLU A 157 2.28 2.75 -19.85
C GLU A 157 1.92 4.19 -20.28
N LEU A 158 0.66 4.60 -20.09
CA LEU A 158 0.25 5.99 -20.35
C LEU A 158 0.97 6.97 -19.42
N THR A 159 1.09 6.63 -18.14
CA THR A 159 1.82 7.46 -17.16
C THR A 159 3.26 7.69 -17.60
N GLU A 160 3.97 6.63 -17.97
CA GLU A 160 5.37 6.71 -18.40
C GLU A 160 5.52 7.54 -19.68
N LYS A 161 4.63 7.36 -20.65
CA LYS A 161 4.62 8.12 -21.91
C LYS A 161 4.36 9.61 -21.72
N LEU A 162 3.55 9.99 -20.71
CA LEU A 162 3.23 11.39 -20.44
C LEU A 162 4.20 12.04 -19.44
N LEU A 163 4.54 11.34 -18.37
CA LEU A 163 5.29 11.92 -17.24
C LEU A 163 6.75 11.48 -17.17
N GLY A 164 7.15 10.45 -17.90
CA GLY A 164 8.52 9.91 -17.88
C GLY A 164 9.48 10.61 -18.87
N GLY A 165 8.99 11.51 -19.73
CA GLY A 165 9.77 12.25 -20.70
C GLY A 165 10.19 13.65 -20.22
N ASP A 166 10.52 14.51 -21.19
CA ASP A 166 10.83 15.91 -20.92
C ASP A 166 9.58 16.69 -20.50
N LEU A 167 9.55 17.14 -19.24
CA LEU A 167 8.42 17.88 -18.69
C LEU A 167 8.29 19.30 -19.26
N SER A 168 9.28 19.81 -19.98
CA SER A 168 9.21 21.10 -20.67
C SER A 168 8.27 21.08 -21.88
N GLU A 169 8.03 19.89 -22.45
CA GLU A 169 7.09 19.67 -23.55
C GLU A 169 5.69 19.21 -23.08
N LEU A 170 5.52 18.98 -21.77
CA LEU A 170 4.29 18.47 -21.21
C LEU A 170 3.21 19.56 -21.18
N SER A 171 2.05 19.33 -21.83
CA SER A 171 0.90 20.21 -21.78
C SER A 171 0.14 20.12 -20.46
N ALA A 172 -0.70 21.10 -20.16
CA ALA A 172 -1.52 21.10 -18.94
C ALA A 172 -2.48 19.88 -18.92
N LEU A 173 -3.12 19.58 -20.04
CA LEU A 173 -3.99 18.40 -20.15
C LEU A 173 -3.19 17.10 -19.97
N GLY A 174 -2.02 17.01 -20.63
CA GLY A 174 -1.10 15.87 -20.46
C GLY A 174 -0.67 15.66 -19.01
N ALA A 175 -0.34 16.73 -18.28
CA ALA A 175 0.06 16.68 -16.88
C ALA A 175 -1.08 16.12 -15.99
N TRP A 176 -2.30 16.67 -16.09
CA TRP A 176 -3.41 16.20 -15.26
C TRP A 176 -3.88 14.79 -15.63
N VAL A 177 -3.89 14.44 -16.91
CA VAL A 177 -4.24 13.07 -17.33
C VAL A 177 -3.14 12.09 -16.94
N GLY A 178 -1.88 12.46 -17.05
CA GLY A 178 -0.74 11.65 -16.64
C GLY A 178 -0.78 11.29 -15.15
N ILE A 179 -1.01 12.29 -14.27
CA ILE A 179 -1.11 12.02 -12.82
C ILE A 179 -2.40 11.29 -12.45
N PHE A 180 -3.49 11.46 -13.21
CA PHE A 180 -4.71 10.68 -13.05
C PHE A 180 -4.48 9.21 -13.47
N ALA A 181 -3.76 8.97 -14.56
CA ALA A 181 -3.35 7.62 -14.98
C ALA A 181 -2.47 6.96 -13.93
N TYR A 182 -1.52 7.72 -13.34
CA TYR A 182 -0.73 7.23 -12.21
C TYR A 182 -1.58 6.87 -10.99
N ALA A 183 -2.58 7.68 -10.66
CA ALA A 183 -3.50 7.37 -9.57
C ALA A 183 -4.26 6.04 -9.81
N ILE A 184 -4.68 5.77 -11.06
CA ILE A 184 -5.25 4.48 -11.45
C ILE A 184 -4.19 3.38 -11.35
N GLN A 185 -3.01 3.59 -11.90
CA GLN A 185 -1.91 2.63 -11.88
C GLN A 185 -1.59 2.18 -10.45
N ILE A 186 -1.26 3.10 -9.55
CA ILE A 186 -0.83 2.77 -8.18
C ILE A 186 -1.94 2.06 -7.39
N TYR A 187 -3.19 2.45 -7.59
CA TYR A 187 -4.31 1.77 -6.93
C TYR A 187 -4.53 0.36 -7.44
N PHE A 188 -4.59 0.16 -8.75
CA PHE A 188 -4.87 -1.17 -9.32
C PHE A 188 -3.67 -2.10 -9.22
N ASP A 189 -2.45 -1.57 -9.28
CA ASP A 189 -1.22 -2.34 -9.05
C ASP A 189 -1.20 -2.89 -7.62
N PHE A 190 -1.34 -2.04 -6.62
CA PHE A 190 -1.21 -2.42 -5.23
C PHE A 190 -2.44 -3.18 -4.70
N SER A 191 -3.67 -2.75 -5.08
CA SER A 191 -4.87 -3.51 -4.71
C SER A 191 -4.94 -4.84 -5.45
N GLY A 192 -4.42 -4.93 -6.66
CA GLY A 192 -4.30 -6.17 -7.42
C GLY A 192 -3.40 -7.17 -6.73
N TYR A 193 -2.21 -6.74 -6.30
CA TYR A 193 -1.33 -7.58 -5.50
C TYR A 193 -1.99 -8.02 -4.20
N SER A 194 -2.63 -7.09 -3.48
CA SER A 194 -3.31 -7.41 -2.22
C SER A 194 -4.44 -8.43 -2.41
N ASP A 195 -5.21 -8.33 -3.50
CA ASP A 195 -6.24 -9.31 -3.83
C ASP A 195 -5.67 -10.68 -4.17
N MET A 196 -4.55 -10.72 -4.92
CA MET A 196 -3.83 -11.97 -5.19
C MET A 196 -3.30 -12.60 -3.92
N ALA A 197 -2.69 -11.81 -3.02
CA ALA A 197 -2.16 -12.29 -1.75
C ALA A 197 -3.27 -12.85 -0.84
N ILE A 198 -4.40 -12.15 -0.70
CA ILE A 198 -5.55 -12.62 0.08
C ILE A 198 -6.17 -13.86 -0.58
N GLY A 199 -6.24 -13.88 -1.92
CA GLY A 199 -6.72 -15.04 -2.68
C GLY A 199 -5.88 -16.29 -2.43
N LEU A 200 -4.56 -16.17 -2.49
CA LEU A 200 -3.62 -17.23 -2.14
C LEU A 200 -3.74 -17.64 -0.67
N GLY A 201 -3.86 -16.66 0.24
CA GLY A 201 -4.14 -16.94 1.64
C GLY A 201 -5.36 -17.87 1.81
N HIS A 202 -6.48 -17.54 1.18
CA HIS A 202 -7.69 -18.38 1.21
C HIS A 202 -7.47 -19.80 0.67
N ILE A 203 -6.68 -19.97 -0.41
CA ILE A 203 -6.36 -21.28 -0.98
C ILE A 203 -5.58 -22.13 0.04
N PHE A 204 -4.64 -21.51 0.76
CA PHE A 204 -3.83 -22.17 1.79
C PHE A 204 -4.49 -22.22 3.18
N GLY A 205 -5.74 -21.76 3.30
CA GLY A 205 -6.51 -21.81 4.55
C GLY A 205 -6.30 -20.59 5.48
N PHE A 206 -5.53 -19.58 5.08
CA PHE A 206 -5.32 -18.35 5.84
C PHE A 206 -6.34 -17.26 5.48
N ASP A 207 -6.67 -16.40 6.45
CA ASP A 207 -7.53 -15.23 6.28
C ASP A 207 -6.68 -13.97 6.51
N PHE A 208 -6.20 -13.37 5.42
CA PHE A 208 -5.45 -12.13 5.48
C PHE A 208 -6.39 -10.91 5.53
N PRO A 209 -6.01 -9.83 6.22
CA PRO A 209 -6.83 -8.64 6.35
C PRO A 209 -6.97 -7.87 5.03
N GLU A 210 -8.10 -7.16 4.89
CA GLU A 210 -8.33 -6.26 3.76
C GLU A 210 -7.37 -5.06 3.79
N ASN A 211 -6.82 -4.73 2.61
CA ASN A 211 -5.86 -3.63 2.48
C ASN A 211 -6.46 -2.39 1.79
N PHE A 212 -7.52 -2.56 0.99
CA PHE A 212 -8.19 -1.49 0.26
C PHE A 212 -9.71 -1.62 0.30
N ARG A 213 -10.41 -0.46 0.41
CA ARG A 213 -11.88 -0.36 0.34
C ARG A 213 -12.33 0.82 -0.50
N TYR A 214 -12.16 0.76 -1.82
CA TYR A 214 -12.56 1.83 -2.74
C TYR A 214 -12.08 3.22 -2.27
N PRO A 215 -10.76 3.45 -2.19
CA PRO A 215 -10.19 4.65 -1.58
C PRO A 215 -10.58 5.93 -2.32
N TYR A 216 -10.73 5.89 -3.63
CA TYR A 216 -11.12 7.06 -4.42
C TYR A 216 -12.61 7.43 -4.29
N ALA A 217 -13.42 6.58 -3.66
CA ALA A 217 -14.77 6.93 -3.23
C ALA A 217 -14.82 7.72 -1.90
N ALA A 218 -13.68 8.08 -1.34
CA ALA A 218 -13.59 8.86 -0.09
C ALA A 218 -14.09 10.29 -0.29
N ARG A 219 -14.57 10.88 0.82
CA ARG A 219 -15.11 12.25 0.86
C ARG A 219 -14.27 13.21 1.72
N SER A 220 -13.15 12.73 2.23
CA SER A 220 -12.16 13.50 2.97
C SER A 220 -10.83 12.76 2.96
N ILE A 221 -9.74 13.43 3.28
CA ILE A 221 -8.42 12.80 3.37
C ILE A 221 -8.36 11.80 4.53
N ASN A 222 -9.08 12.09 5.62
CA ASN A 222 -9.21 11.14 6.71
C ASN A 222 -9.96 9.86 6.28
N ASP A 223 -11.03 9.98 5.48
CA ASP A 223 -11.78 8.83 4.93
C ASP A 223 -10.92 8.06 3.90
N PHE A 224 -10.12 8.75 3.09
CA PHE A 224 -9.20 8.13 2.14
C PHE A 224 -8.22 7.20 2.84
N TRP A 225 -7.52 7.64 3.89
CA TRP A 225 -6.53 6.85 4.62
C TRP A 225 -7.13 5.71 5.45
N ARG A 226 -8.43 5.71 5.71
CA ARG A 226 -9.17 4.57 6.27
C ARG A 226 -9.49 3.48 5.25
N ARG A 227 -9.31 3.80 3.96
CA ARG A 227 -9.62 2.91 2.82
C ARG A 227 -8.39 2.52 2.00
N TRP A 228 -7.33 3.32 2.06
CA TRP A 228 -6.05 3.11 1.42
C TRP A 228 -5.06 2.48 2.37
N HIS A 229 -4.41 1.37 1.94
CA HIS A 229 -3.36 0.68 2.71
C HIS A 229 -3.72 0.53 4.20
N ILE A 230 -4.91 -0.05 4.45
CA ILE A 230 -5.55 -0.14 5.76
C ILE A 230 -4.61 -0.79 6.78
N THR A 231 -3.87 -1.82 6.36
CA THR A 231 -2.98 -2.56 7.25
C THR A 231 -1.79 -1.73 7.71
N LEU A 232 -1.19 -0.90 6.84
CA LEU A 232 -0.14 0.05 7.20
C LEU A 232 -0.67 1.13 8.17
N SER A 233 -1.81 1.72 7.83
CA SER A 233 -2.46 2.74 8.67
C SER A 233 -2.80 2.19 10.05
N SER A 234 -3.28 0.96 10.13
CA SER A 234 -3.57 0.29 11.40
C SER A 234 -2.30 -0.06 12.17
N PHE A 235 -1.21 -0.46 11.49
CA PHE A 235 0.09 -0.68 12.12
C PHE A 235 0.59 0.60 12.80
N PHE A 236 0.72 1.70 12.08
CA PHE A 236 1.20 2.96 12.66
C PHE A 236 0.27 3.48 13.77
N ARG A 237 -1.04 3.31 13.64
CA ARG A 237 -1.98 3.67 14.71
C ARG A 237 -1.72 2.88 15.99
N ASP A 238 -1.60 1.55 15.89
CA ASP A 238 -1.62 0.67 17.06
C ASP A 238 -0.24 0.51 17.70
N TYR A 239 0.84 0.64 16.92
CA TYR A 239 2.21 0.43 17.39
C TYR A 239 3.01 1.74 17.56
N VAL A 240 2.56 2.86 17.00
CA VAL A 240 3.22 4.16 17.14
C VAL A 240 2.29 5.21 17.75
N TYR A 241 1.16 5.53 17.11
CA TYR A 241 0.29 6.63 17.50
C TYR A 241 -0.30 6.47 18.90
N ILE A 242 -0.89 5.31 19.20
CA ILE A 242 -1.49 5.01 20.50
C ILE A 242 -0.45 4.96 21.61
N PRO A 243 0.70 4.28 21.47
CA PRO A 243 1.77 4.31 22.48
C PRO A 243 2.33 5.70 22.80
N LEU A 244 2.41 6.59 21.81
CA LEU A 244 2.83 7.99 22.01
C LEU A 244 1.77 8.84 22.77
N GLY A 245 0.60 8.28 23.07
CA GLY A 245 -0.49 8.94 23.78
C GLY A 245 -1.72 9.22 22.92
N GLY A 246 -1.68 8.92 21.62
CA GLY A 246 -2.81 9.02 20.69
C GLY A 246 -3.43 10.41 20.65
N ASN A 247 -4.76 10.46 20.80
CA ASN A 247 -5.51 11.71 20.86
C ASN A 247 -5.47 12.40 22.26
N ARG A 248 -5.00 11.69 23.29
CA ARG A 248 -5.06 12.16 24.67
C ARG A 248 -3.93 13.12 25.03
N LYS A 249 -2.73 12.91 24.44
CA LYS A 249 -1.54 13.72 24.72
C LYS A 249 -0.85 14.09 23.43
N ARG A 250 -0.50 15.37 23.22
CA ARG A 250 0.31 15.89 22.11
C ARG A 250 -0.12 15.32 20.73
N TRP A 251 -1.41 15.18 20.49
CA TRP A 251 -1.97 14.47 19.34
C TRP A 251 -1.44 14.98 17.99
N ALA A 252 -1.15 16.29 17.87
CA ALA A 252 -0.59 16.88 16.65
C ALA A 252 0.84 16.38 16.41
N LEU A 253 1.69 16.37 17.46
CA LEU A 253 3.04 15.84 17.38
C LEU A 253 3.03 14.32 17.06
N ASN A 254 2.14 13.56 17.72
CA ASN A 254 2.00 12.14 17.47
C ASN A 254 1.61 11.87 16.01
N MET A 255 0.73 12.69 15.44
CA MET A 255 0.32 12.59 14.05
C MET A 255 1.47 12.99 13.10
N LEU A 256 2.22 14.05 13.43
CA LEU A 256 3.42 14.43 12.67
C LEU A 256 4.44 13.28 12.62
N VAL A 257 4.76 12.70 13.78
CA VAL A 257 5.70 11.56 13.86
C VAL A 257 5.21 10.39 12.98
N VAL A 258 3.93 10.03 13.07
CA VAL A 258 3.37 8.95 12.25
C VAL A 258 3.51 9.24 10.76
N TRP A 259 3.21 10.46 10.31
CA TRP A 259 3.27 10.80 8.89
C TRP A 259 4.69 10.92 8.36
N LEU A 260 5.63 11.42 9.17
CA LEU A 260 7.05 11.39 8.82
C LEU A 260 7.57 9.95 8.69
N LEU A 261 7.23 9.08 9.63
CA LEU A 261 7.59 7.67 9.56
C LEU A 261 6.92 6.94 8.40
N THR A 262 5.66 7.29 8.07
CA THR A 262 4.96 6.74 6.91
C THR A 262 5.64 7.15 5.61
N GLY A 263 6.03 8.42 5.48
CA GLY A 263 6.79 8.90 4.33
C GLY A 263 8.13 8.19 4.19
N LEU A 264 8.95 8.19 5.24
CA LEU A 264 10.24 7.49 5.25
C LEU A 264 10.11 5.99 4.96
N TRP A 265 9.05 5.34 5.43
CA TRP A 265 8.83 3.93 5.17
C TRP A 265 8.66 3.64 3.67
N HIS A 266 8.03 4.53 2.92
CA HIS A 266 7.89 4.40 1.46
C HIS A 266 9.24 4.50 0.75
N GLY A 267 10.11 5.44 1.12
CA GLY A 267 11.42 5.58 0.47
C GLY A 267 12.37 6.48 1.24
N ALA A 268 13.66 6.24 1.05
CA ALA A 268 14.74 7.02 1.61
C ALA A 268 15.06 8.23 0.70
N SER A 269 14.10 9.15 0.56
CA SER A 269 14.24 10.35 -0.25
C SER A 269 13.37 11.49 0.29
N TRP A 270 13.74 12.72 0.01
CA TRP A 270 13.08 13.93 0.53
C TRP A 270 11.66 14.13 -0.02
N ASN A 271 11.36 13.66 -1.23
CA ASN A 271 10.00 13.70 -1.77
C ASN A 271 9.01 12.92 -0.89
N PHE A 272 9.41 11.76 -0.36
CA PHE A 272 8.56 10.98 0.56
C PHE A 272 8.37 11.66 1.92
N VAL A 273 9.39 12.36 2.42
CA VAL A 273 9.26 13.20 3.62
C VAL A 273 8.24 14.32 3.39
N LEU A 274 8.35 15.02 2.26
CA LEU A 274 7.40 16.07 1.87
C LEU A 274 6.00 15.53 1.65
N TRP A 275 5.86 14.36 1.02
CA TRP A 275 4.59 13.67 0.87
C TRP A 275 3.95 13.36 2.24
N GLY A 276 4.72 12.90 3.21
CA GLY A 276 4.24 12.69 4.58
C GLY A 276 3.78 13.99 5.25
N LEU A 277 4.58 15.07 5.14
CA LEU A 277 4.21 16.39 5.65
C LEU A 277 2.97 16.97 4.97
N TYR A 278 2.82 16.76 3.68
CA TYR A 278 1.64 17.16 2.91
C TYR A 278 0.37 16.54 3.47
N TYR A 279 0.34 15.23 3.69
CA TYR A 279 -0.83 14.57 4.26
C TYR A 279 -1.03 14.90 5.74
N PHE A 280 0.03 15.07 6.52
CA PHE A 280 -0.08 15.59 7.87
C PHE A 280 -0.79 16.95 7.88
N PHE A 281 -0.41 17.88 7.00
CA PHE A 281 -1.02 19.20 6.89
C PHE A 281 -2.53 19.10 6.61
N PHE A 282 -2.95 18.35 5.60
CA PHE A 282 -4.36 18.22 5.25
C PHE A 282 -5.18 17.52 6.35
N LEU A 283 -4.64 16.52 7.00
CA LEU A 283 -5.30 15.87 8.13
C LEU A 283 -5.44 16.79 9.34
N MET A 284 -4.44 17.63 9.60
CA MET A 284 -4.52 18.69 10.60
C MET A 284 -5.62 19.69 10.25
N LEU A 285 -5.63 20.15 9.02
CA LEU A 285 -6.62 21.10 8.51
C LEU A 285 -8.05 20.54 8.58
N GLU A 286 -8.26 19.28 8.19
CA GLU A 286 -9.55 18.59 8.35
C GLU A 286 -9.95 18.44 9.82
N LYS A 287 -9.01 18.09 10.68
CA LYS A 287 -9.31 17.88 12.12
C LYS A 287 -9.67 19.18 12.82
N LEU A 288 -9.01 20.28 12.49
CA LEU A 288 -9.22 21.57 13.14
C LEU A 288 -10.42 22.35 12.58
N TYR A 289 -10.53 22.43 11.23
CA TYR A 289 -11.44 23.34 10.56
C TYR A 289 -12.27 22.69 9.46
N LEU A 290 -11.62 22.18 8.42
CA LEU A 290 -12.28 21.74 7.18
C LEU A 290 -13.24 20.57 7.36
N GLY A 291 -12.99 19.65 8.29
CA GLY A 291 -13.83 18.46 8.45
C GLY A 291 -15.28 18.78 8.84
N LYS A 292 -15.52 19.91 9.57
CA LYS A 292 -16.86 20.39 9.88
C LYS A 292 -17.52 21.06 8.67
N LEU A 293 -16.74 21.80 7.88
CA LEU A 293 -17.20 22.48 6.66
C LEU A 293 -17.53 21.46 5.57
N LEU A 294 -16.66 20.51 5.30
CA LEU A 294 -16.86 19.47 4.29
C LEU A 294 -18.17 18.70 4.49
N LYS A 295 -18.53 18.39 5.74
CA LYS A 295 -19.78 17.69 6.05
C LYS A 295 -21.04 18.46 5.65
N LYS A 296 -20.96 19.81 5.51
CA LYS A 296 -22.08 20.67 5.09
C LYS A 296 -22.14 20.85 3.58
N LEU A 297 -21.08 20.55 2.85
CA LEU A 297 -20.99 20.71 1.40
C LEU A 297 -21.66 19.54 0.65
N PRO A 298 -22.10 19.76 -0.59
CA PRO A 298 -22.57 18.69 -1.47
C PRO A 298 -21.53 17.59 -1.65
N ARG A 299 -21.97 16.35 -1.84
CA ARG A 299 -21.08 15.19 -2.00
C ARG A 299 -20.09 15.37 -3.16
N ALA A 300 -20.51 15.96 -4.26
CA ALA A 300 -19.64 16.24 -5.40
C ALA A 300 -18.44 17.12 -5.01
N VAL A 301 -18.67 18.19 -4.24
CA VAL A 301 -17.61 19.09 -3.77
C VAL A 301 -16.65 18.36 -2.83
N GLN A 302 -17.16 17.47 -1.95
CA GLN A 302 -16.32 16.63 -1.08
C GLN A 302 -15.40 15.73 -1.91
N HIS A 303 -15.92 15.10 -2.98
CA HIS A 303 -15.12 14.24 -3.86
C HIS A 303 -14.09 15.03 -4.66
N ILE A 304 -14.47 16.21 -5.21
CA ILE A 304 -13.55 17.09 -5.94
C ILE A 304 -12.39 17.52 -5.05
N TYR A 305 -12.68 18.02 -3.83
CA TYR A 305 -11.65 18.37 -2.85
C TYR A 305 -10.71 17.19 -2.56
N THR A 306 -11.31 16.05 -2.22
CA THR A 306 -10.54 14.86 -1.85
C THR A 306 -9.69 14.36 -3.02
N GLY A 307 -10.26 14.32 -4.22
CA GLY A 307 -9.58 13.92 -5.44
C GLY A 307 -8.42 14.85 -5.80
N ALA A 308 -8.63 16.17 -5.73
CA ALA A 308 -7.58 17.15 -6.01
C ALA A 308 -6.40 17.01 -5.03
N VAL A 309 -6.69 16.89 -3.72
CA VAL A 309 -5.63 16.69 -2.71
C VAL A 309 -4.89 15.37 -2.95
N ILE A 310 -5.59 14.30 -3.32
CA ILE A 310 -4.94 13.01 -3.61
C ILE A 310 -4.06 13.10 -4.86
N LEU A 311 -4.52 13.69 -5.96
CA LEU A 311 -3.74 13.82 -7.19
C LEU A 311 -2.46 14.63 -6.96
N VAL A 312 -2.55 15.76 -6.25
CA VAL A 312 -1.35 16.54 -5.87
C VAL A 312 -0.43 15.72 -4.96
N GLY A 313 -0.98 14.94 -4.03
CA GLY A 313 -0.18 14.03 -3.21
C GLY A 313 0.57 12.99 -4.04
N TRP A 314 -0.06 12.48 -5.11
CA TRP A 314 0.60 11.54 -6.02
C TRP A 314 1.71 12.17 -6.85
N VAL A 315 1.69 13.47 -7.12
CA VAL A 315 2.82 14.18 -7.76
C VAL A 315 4.07 14.07 -6.91
N PHE A 316 3.99 14.36 -5.60
CA PHE A 316 5.11 14.20 -4.67
C PHE A 316 5.58 12.75 -4.53
N PHE A 317 4.71 11.80 -4.77
CA PHE A 317 5.04 10.38 -4.70
C PHE A 317 5.70 9.85 -5.98
N TYR A 318 5.29 10.37 -7.14
CA TYR A 318 5.79 9.93 -8.45
C TYR A 318 7.18 10.49 -8.75
N PHE A 319 7.41 11.78 -8.51
CA PHE A 319 8.66 12.45 -8.83
C PHE A 319 9.59 12.46 -7.61
N GLU A 320 10.76 11.83 -7.75
CA GLU A 320 11.78 11.80 -6.70
C GLU A 320 12.52 13.14 -6.58
N ASP A 321 12.67 13.87 -7.69
CA ASP A 321 13.34 15.17 -7.74
C ASP A 321 12.33 16.34 -7.62
N LEU A 322 12.65 17.28 -6.74
CA LEU A 322 11.82 18.47 -6.52
C LEU A 322 11.83 19.42 -7.72
N SER A 323 12.85 19.39 -8.56
CA SER A 323 12.88 20.14 -9.82
C SER A 323 11.83 19.62 -10.79
N ALA A 324 11.66 18.28 -10.85
CA ALA A 324 10.62 17.63 -11.66
C ALA A 324 9.21 17.93 -11.11
N VAL A 325 9.03 17.98 -9.78
CA VAL A 325 7.77 18.44 -9.17
C VAL A 325 7.44 19.87 -9.60
N LYS A 326 8.42 20.78 -9.57
CA LYS A 326 8.24 22.17 -10.03
C LYS A 326 7.89 22.23 -11.52
N ALA A 327 8.61 21.49 -12.37
CA ALA A 327 8.35 21.42 -13.81
C ALA A 327 6.94 20.88 -14.10
N PHE A 328 6.52 19.81 -13.40
CA PHE A 328 5.16 19.31 -13.50
C PHE A 328 4.12 20.38 -13.20
N PHE A 329 4.25 21.12 -12.11
CA PHE A 329 3.27 22.17 -11.77
C PHE A 329 3.32 23.33 -12.77
N THR A 330 4.49 23.68 -13.31
CA THR A 330 4.59 24.65 -14.41
C THR A 330 3.75 24.20 -15.60
N ALA A 331 3.91 22.96 -16.04
CA ALA A 331 3.10 22.36 -17.11
C ALA A 331 1.60 22.31 -16.76
N ALA A 332 1.28 21.79 -15.59
CA ALA A 332 -0.11 21.59 -15.13
C ALA A 332 -0.93 22.89 -15.04
N PHE A 333 -0.26 24.03 -14.84
CA PHE A 333 -0.89 25.36 -14.84
C PHE A 333 -0.72 26.10 -16.16
N GLY A 334 -0.34 25.42 -17.25
CA GLY A 334 -0.34 25.93 -18.61
C GLY A 334 0.94 26.65 -19.06
N GLY A 335 2.04 26.53 -18.30
CA GLY A 335 3.33 27.15 -18.66
C GLY A 335 3.87 26.69 -20.02
N ASN A 336 3.53 25.47 -20.44
CA ASN A 336 3.94 24.89 -21.73
C ASN A 336 2.75 24.77 -22.73
N GLY A 337 1.67 25.49 -22.50
CA GLY A 337 0.44 25.40 -23.29
C GLY A 337 -0.63 24.46 -22.68
N PHE A 338 -1.87 24.65 -23.14
CA PHE A 338 -2.99 23.90 -22.57
C PHE A 338 -3.07 22.45 -23.06
N SER A 339 -2.85 22.21 -24.35
CA SER A 339 -2.92 20.89 -24.97
C SER A 339 -1.91 20.74 -26.10
N ASP A 340 -1.51 19.52 -26.36
CA ASP A 340 -0.64 19.10 -27.47
C ASP A 340 -1.32 18.00 -28.28
N MET A 341 -1.21 18.03 -29.61
CA MET A 341 -1.90 17.11 -30.50
C MET A 341 -1.44 15.67 -30.33
N THR A 342 -0.13 15.46 -30.15
CA THR A 342 0.47 14.14 -29.95
C THR A 342 0.01 13.52 -28.63
N GLN A 343 0.05 14.32 -27.55
CA GLN A 343 -0.45 13.88 -26.24
C GLN A 343 -1.95 13.61 -26.25
N ASN A 344 -2.76 14.42 -26.97
CA ASN A 344 -4.18 14.19 -27.11
C ASN A 344 -4.50 12.89 -27.85
N ALA A 345 -3.76 12.57 -28.92
CA ALA A 345 -3.89 11.31 -29.64
C ALA A 345 -3.53 10.12 -28.72
N LEU A 346 -2.46 10.27 -27.96
CA LEU A 346 -2.04 9.27 -26.97
C LEU A 346 -3.14 9.06 -25.92
N ILE A 347 -3.66 10.12 -25.30
CA ILE A 347 -4.74 10.04 -24.30
C ILE A 347 -5.97 9.34 -24.87
N THR A 348 -6.33 9.64 -26.11
CA THR A 348 -7.48 9.02 -26.79
C THR A 348 -7.30 7.51 -26.92
N ASN A 349 -6.09 7.03 -27.23
CA ASN A 349 -5.79 5.60 -27.34
C ASN A 349 -5.99 4.84 -26.01
N TYR A 350 -5.81 5.52 -24.86
CA TYR A 350 -5.95 4.91 -23.53
C TYR A 350 -7.26 5.29 -22.81
N ILE A 351 -8.17 6.02 -23.47
CA ILE A 351 -9.38 6.54 -22.82
C ILE A 351 -10.24 5.43 -22.20
N VAL A 352 -10.32 4.27 -22.85
CA VAL A 352 -11.09 3.12 -22.37
C VAL A 352 -10.50 2.61 -21.04
N VAL A 353 -9.17 2.51 -20.93
CA VAL A 353 -8.50 2.08 -19.70
C VAL A 353 -8.75 3.07 -18.57
N LEU A 354 -8.68 4.37 -18.85
CA LEU A 354 -8.94 5.43 -17.87
C LEU A 354 -10.40 5.37 -17.39
N LEU A 355 -11.36 5.18 -18.27
CA LEU A 355 -12.78 5.06 -17.91
C LEU A 355 -13.04 3.79 -17.08
N VAL A 356 -12.50 2.65 -17.51
CA VAL A 356 -12.58 1.38 -16.76
C VAL A 356 -11.97 1.55 -15.38
N GLY A 357 -10.77 2.10 -15.30
CA GLY A 357 -10.09 2.38 -14.02
C GLY A 357 -10.91 3.30 -13.11
N ALA A 358 -11.47 4.40 -13.65
CA ALA A 358 -12.31 5.32 -12.89
C ALA A 358 -13.58 4.61 -12.35
N VAL A 359 -14.28 3.86 -13.19
CA VAL A 359 -15.53 3.15 -12.82
C VAL A 359 -15.25 2.08 -11.76
N PHE A 360 -14.23 1.23 -11.96
CA PHE A 360 -13.92 0.17 -11.01
C PHE A 360 -13.16 0.65 -9.76
N SER A 361 -12.72 1.89 -9.72
CA SER A 361 -12.28 2.56 -8.49
C SER A 361 -13.44 2.88 -7.54
N MET A 362 -14.67 2.88 -8.04
CA MET A 362 -15.90 3.06 -7.27
C MET A 362 -16.50 1.70 -6.85
N PRO A 363 -17.42 1.64 -5.87
CA PRO A 363 -17.98 0.39 -5.35
C PRO A 363 -18.98 -0.29 -6.32
N VAL A 364 -18.64 -0.35 -7.62
CA VAL A 364 -19.46 -1.00 -8.65
C VAL A 364 -19.44 -2.51 -8.47
N LEU A 365 -18.25 -3.07 -8.23
CA LEU A 365 -18.09 -4.51 -8.04
C LEU A 365 -18.90 -5.03 -6.84
N SER A 366 -18.96 -4.27 -5.74
CA SER A 366 -19.76 -4.67 -4.56
C SER A 366 -21.25 -4.73 -4.87
N LYS A 367 -21.75 -3.84 -5.74
CA LYS A 367 -23.15 -3.89 -6.21
C LYS A 367 -23.41 -5.09 -7.11
N LEU A 368 -22.47 -5.42 -7.99
CA LEU A 368 -22.56 -6.62 -8.83
C LEU A 368 -22.58 -7.90 -7.99
N LEU A 369 -21.72 -7.98 -6.97
CA LEU A 369 -21.69 -9.10 -6.03
C LEU A 369 -22.98 -9.22 -5.21
N SER A 370 -23.58 -8.12 -4.78
CA SER A 370 -24.88 -8.15 -4.09
C SER A 370 -26.01 -8.61 -5.02
N PHE A 371 -25.97 -8.22 -6.29
CA PHE A 371 -26.91 -8.69 -7.31
C PHE A 371 -26.75 -10.19 -7.59
N SER A 372 -25.51 -10.68 -7.71
CA SER A 372 -25.26 -12.12 -7.87
C SER A 372 -25.73 -12.94 -6.66
N GLY A 373 -25.60 -12.39 -5.43
CA GLY A 373 -26.15 -12.99 -4.21
C GLY A 373 -27.65 -13.16 -4.29
N TRP A 374 -28.36 -12.10 -4.72
CA TRP A 374 -29.81 -12.19 -4.94
C TRP A 374 -30.21 -13.23 -6.01
N LEU A 375 -29.44 -13.34 -7.10
CA LEU A 375 -29.67 -14.39 -8.11
C LEU A 375 -29.47 -15.81 -7.52
N CYS A 376 -28.55 -15.99 -6.61
CA CYS A 376 -28.26 -17.29 -5.99
C CYS A 376 -29.37 -17.82 -5.06
N GLU A 377 -30.36 -17.01 -4.70
CA GLU A 377 -31.56 -17.46 -3.96
C GLU A 377 -32.40 -18.46 -4.77
N ARG A 378 -32.32 -18.39 -6.12
CA ARG A 378 -32.98 -19.32 -7.01
C ARG A 378 -32.01 -20.41 -7.50
N ARG A 379 -32.46 -21.67 -7.59
CA ARG A 379 -31.64 -22.81 -8.03
C ARG A 379 -31.00 -22.60 -9.41
N SER A 380 -31.79 -22.08 -10.38
CA SER A 380 -31.31 -21.74 -11.72
C SER A 380 -30.31 -20.56 -11.70
N GLY A 381 -30.55 -19.56 -10.86
CA GLY A 381 -29.64 -18.43 -10.67
C GLY A 381 -28.31 -18.86 -10.06
N LYS A 382 -28.31 -19.77 -9.08
CA LYS A 382 -27.08 -20.34 -8.49
C LYS A 382 -26.23 -21.06 -9.54
N LEU A 383 -26.86 -21.85 -10.42
CA LEU A 383 -26.15 -22.54 -11.50
C LEU A 383 -25.53 -21.53 -12.46
N LEU A 384 -26.30 -20.51 -12.87
CA LEU A 384 -25.82 -19.45 -13.76
C LEU A 384 -24.62 -18.70 -13.16
N VAL A 385 -24.69 -18.29 -11.88
CA VAL A 385 -23.59 -17.61 -11.20
C VAL A 385 -22.35 -18.50 -11.12
N ASN A 386 -22.50 -19.79 -10.81
CA ASN A 386 -21.37 -20.72 -10.77
C ASN A 386 -20.69 -20.88 -12.13
N ILE A 387 -21.48 -21.06 -13.20
CA ILE A 387 -20.95 -21.15 -14.58
C ILE A 387 -20.22 -19.84 -14.95
N SER A 388 -20.84 -18.68 -14.65
CA SER A 388 -20.22 -17.37 -14.90
C SER A 388 -18.90 -17.18 -14.15
N CYS A 389 -18.82 -17.62 -12.89
CA CYS A 389 -17.57 -17.58 -12.12
C CYS A 389 -16.46 -18.44 -12.74
N VAL A 390 -16.81 -19.66 -13.18
CA VAL A 390 -15.85 -20.55 -13.84
C VAL A 390 -15.39 -19.95 -15.18
N ALA A 391 -16.32 -19.49 -16.00
CA ALA A 391 -15.99 -18.83 -17.27
C ALA A 391 -15.11 -17.58 -17.05
N PHE A 392 -15.41 -16.77 -16.03
CA PHE A 392 -14.63 -15.61 -15.65
C PHE A 392 -13.18 -16.00 -15.27
N VAL A 393 -13.00 -17.04 -14.45
CA VAL A 393 -11.66 -17.50 -14.05
C VAL A 393 -10.83 -17.89 -15.27
N PHE A 394 -11.37 -18.69 -16.19
CA PHE A 394 -10.67 -19.08 -17.42
C PHE A 394 -10.36 -17.87 -18.30
N ALA A 395 -11.33 -16.98 -18.53
CA ALA A 395 -11.14 -15.77 -19.31
C ALA A 395 -10.08 -14.85 -18.68
N ALA A 396 -10.13 -14.66 -17.36
CA ALA A 396 -9.17 -13.85 -16.62
C ALA A 396 -7.73 -14.38 -16.73
N LEU A 397 -7.54 -15.68 -16.55
CA LEU A 397 -6.24 -16.32 -16.70
C LEU A 397 -5.73 -16.22 -18.12
N TRP A 398 -6.59 -16.54 -19.11
CA TRP A 398 -6.20 -16.51 -20.52
C TRP A 398 -5.83 -15.10 -21.00
N ILE A 399 -6.68 -14.10 -20.73
CA ILE A 399 -6.43 -12.71 -21.14
C ILE A 399 -5.18 -12.16 -20.42
N SER A 400 -5.04 -12.40 -19.10
CA SER A 400 -3.87 -11.93 -18.36
C SER A 400 -2.59 -12.57 -18.85
N THR A 401 -2.60 -13.88 -19.17
CA THR A 401 -1.44 -14.58 -19.74
C THR A 401 -1.07 -14.03 -21.10
N ALA A 402 -2.05 -13.82 -21.98
CA ALA A 402 -1.84 -13.26 -23.30
C ALA A 402 -1.18 -11.87 -23.24
N VAL A 403 -1.65 -11.00 -22.34
CA VAL A 403 -1.08 -9.66 -22.14
C VAL A 403 0.33 -9.73 -21.54
N LEU A 404 0.55 -10.58 -20.54
CA LEU A 404 1.84 -10.67 -19.85
C LEU A 404 2.95 -11.29 -20.74
N VAL A 405 2.61 -12.27 -21.59
CA VAL A 405 3.56 -12.88 -22.54
C VAL A 405 3.99 -11.87 -23.61
N GLY A 406 3.09 -10.98 -24.02
CA GLY A 406 3.39 -9.94 -25.02
C GLY A 406 4.08 -8.70 -24.46
N SER A 407 4.21 -8.56 -23.15
CA SER A 407 4.81 -7.38 -22.50
C SER A 407 6.25 -7.63 -22.08
N SER A 408 7.11 -6.60 -22.19
CA SER A 408 8.40 -6.57 -21.50
C SER A 408 8.17 -6.64 -19.97
N TYR A 409 9.22 -7.02 -19.21
CA TYR A 409 9.18 -7.11 -17.76
C TYR A 409 8.58 -5.83 -17.14
N ASN A 410 7.43 -5.97 -16.49
CA ASN A 410 6.74 -4.91 -15.81
C ASN A 410 6.52 -5.30 -14.34
N PRO A 411 7.49 -5.00 -13.44
CA PRO A 411 7.40 -5.33 -12.02
C PRO A 411 6.25 -4.57 -11.35
N PHE A 412 5.85 -5.03 -10.19
CA PHE A 412 4.97 -4.24 -9.34
C PHE A 412 5.64 -2.91 -8.99
N LEU A 413 4.86 -1.83 -9.02
CA LEU A 413 5.34 -0.48 -8.75
C LEU A 413 6.09 -0.39 -7.41
N TYR A 414 5.68 -1.21 -6.44
CA TYR A 414 6.29 -1.29 -5.12
C TYR A 414 7.78 -1.70 -5.12
N PHE A 415 8.28 -2.36 -6.16
CA PHE A 415 9.72 -2.67 -6.29
C PHE A 415 10.58 -1.45 -6.62
N ARG A 416 9.97 -0.32 -6.94
CA ARG A 416 10.70 0.94 -7.20
C ARG A 416 10.99 1.76 -5.94
N PHE A 417 10.42 1.38 -4.77
CA PHE A 417 10.51 2.15 -3.52
C PHE A 417 11.29 1.45 -2.41
#